data_c26673a7ef88160c32bbccc30aaa2b61
#
_entry.id   c26673a7ef88160c32bbccc30aaa2b61
#
_cell.length_a   1.000
_cell.length_b   1.000
_cell.length_c   1.000
_cell.angle_alpha   90.00
_cell.angle_beta   90.00
_cell.angle_gamma   90.00
#
_symmetry.space_group_name_H-M   'P 1'
#
loop_
_entity.id
_entity.type
_entity.pdbx_description
1 polymer ?
#
loop_
_entity_poly.entity_id
_entity_poly.type
_entity_poly.pdbx_seq_one_letter_code
_entity_poly.pdbx_strand_id
1 'polypeptide(L)' 'MNTQQAIAERILQLCKERTLTPNGLNNLAAVPQATIKSILNGESKNPGTVTIKKLCDGLEITLGEFFSAPVFDTLDQEIK' A
#
# COMPACT_ATOMS: atom_id res chain seq x y z
N MET A 1 12.84 -8.82 -2.91
CA MET A 1 11.41 -8.49 -2.71
C MET A 1 10.86 -7.90 -3.99
N ASN A 2 9.67 -8.29 -4.39
CA ASN A 2 9.05 -7.71 -5.59
C ASN A 2 8.25 -6.45 -5.24
N THR A 3 7.81 -5.73 -6.27
CA THR A 3 7.11 -4.46 -6.10
C THR A 3 5.81 -4.61 -5.31
N GLN A 4 5.04 -5.67 -5.59
CA GLN A 4 3.78 -5.92 -4.90
C GLN A 4 3.99 -6.14 -3.40
N GLN A 5 5.00 -6.92 -3.04
CA GLN A 5 5.34 -7.16 -1.63
C GLN A 5 5.74 -5.88 -0.92
N ALA A 6 6.50 -5.02 -1.61
CA ALA A 6 6.91 -3.74 -1.05
C ALA A 6 5.71 -2.83 -0.79
N ILE A 7 4.74 -2.81 -1.70
CA ILE A 7 3.52 -2.02 -1.51
C ILE A 7 2.75 -2.52 -0.28
N ALA A 8 2.60 -3.84 -0.14
CA ALA A 8 1.92 -4.42 1.02
C ALA A 8 2.63 -4.05 2.33
N GLU A 9 3.95 -4.17 2.37
CA GLU A 9 4.73 -3.79 3.56
C GLU A 9 4.61 -2.31 3.88
N ARG A 10 4.62 -1.46 2.85
CA ARG A 10 4.47 -0.02 3.06
C ARG A 10 3.12 0.32 3.68
N ILE A 11 2.05 -0.31 3.20
CA ILE A 11 0.72 -0.11 3.77
C ILE A 11 0.71 -0.51 5.25
N LEU A 12 1.25 -1.67 5.58
CA LEU A 12 1.31 -2.13 6.97
C LEU A 12 2.13 -1.20 7.84
N GLN A 13 3.27 -0.71 7.34
CA GLN A 13 4.11 0.22 8.05
C GLN A 13 3.36 1.51 8.37
N LEU A 14 2.67 2.07 7.38
CA LEU A 14 1.93 3.30 7.57
C LEU A 14 0.76 3.13 8.54
N CYS A 15 0.07 2.00 8.49
CA CYS A 15 -0.97 1.68 9.45
C CYS A 15 -0.40 1.61 10.87
N LYS A 16 0.74 0.94 11.02
CA LYS A 16 1.39 0.82 12.33
C LYS A 16 1.80 2.18 12.89
N GLU A 17 2.38 3.02 12.06
CA GLU A 17 2.81 4.35 12.48
C GLU A 17 1.64 5.22 12.96
N ARG A 18 0.46 4.99 12.42
CA ARG A 18 -0.75 5.75 12.76
C ARG A 18 -1.67 5.03 13.73
N THR A 19 -1.23 3.89 14.25
CA THR A 19 -2.04 3.08 15.17
C THR A 19 -3.39 2.72 14.52
N LEU A 20 -3.35 2.39 13.23
CA LEU A 20 -4.52 1.97 12.46
C LEU A 20 -4.45 0.48 12.16
N THR A 21 -5.63 -0.15 12.07
CA THR A 21 -5.73 -1.47 11.49
C THR A 21 -6.04 -1.35 10.00
N PRO A 22 -5.79 -2.39 9.19
CA PRO A 22 -6.23 -2.37 7.79
C PRO A 22 -7.74 -2.10 7.64
N ASN A 23 -8.56 -2.58 8.56
CA ASN A 23 -10.00 -2.31 8.56
C ASN A 23 -10.29 -0.82 8.79
N GLY A 24 -9.53 -0.18 9.67
CA GLY A 24 -9.64 1.26 9.90
C GLY A 24 -9.28 2.05 8.66
N LEU A 25 -8.24 1.60 7.93
CA LEU A 25 -7.83 2.25 6.70
C LEU A 25 -8.90 2.15 5.62
N ASN A 26 -9.60 1.02 5.55
CA ASN A 26 -10.71 0.84 4.61
C ASN A 26 -11.73 1.99 4.74
N ASN A 27 -12.10 2.33 5.97
CA ASN A 27 -13.08 3.40 6.21
C ASN A 27 -12.55 4.78 5.81
N LEU A 28 -11.27 5.04 6.06
CA LEU A 28 -10.66 6.34 5.75
C LEU A 28 -10.43 6.53 4.26
N ALA A 29 -10.07 5.48 3.56
CA ALA A 29 -9.67 5.55 2.16
C ALA A 29 -10.80 5.30 1.18
N ALA A 30 -11.97 4.88 1.65
CA ALA A 30 -13.09 4.46 0.80
C ALA A 30 -12.68 3.38 -0.20
N VAL A 31 -11.81 2.47 0.22
CA VAL A 31 -11.37 1.31 -0.57
C VAL A 31 -11.98 0.07 0.08
N PRO A 32 -12.62 -0.81 -0.70
CA PRO A 32 -13.23 -2.00 -0.11
C PRO A 32 -12.24 -2.83 0.69
N GLN A 33 -12.68 -3.38 1.82
CA GLN A 33 -11.85 -4.21 2.68
C GLN A 33 -11.27 -5.40 1.91
N ALA A 34 -12.04 -6.00 1.01
CA ALA A 34 -11.57 -7.10 0.18
C ALA A 34 -10.38 -6.69 -0.69
N THR A 35 -10.38 -5.46 -1.20
CA THR A 35 -9.28 -4.95 -2.02
C THR A 35 -8.01 -4.79 -1.20
N ILE A 36 -8.12 -4.19 -0.02
CA ILE A 36 -6.97 -4.04 0.88
C ILE A 36 -6.43 -5.41 1.27
N LYS A 37 -7.30 -6.33 1.63
CA LYS A 37 -6.93 -7.68 2.02
C LYS A 37 -6.20 -8.41 0.88
N SER A 38 -6.70 -8.27 -0.36
CA SER A 38 -6.05 -8.89 -1.53
C SER A 38 -4.64 -8.34 -1.75
N ILE A 39 -4.44 -7.03 -1.56
CA ILE A 39 -3.12 -6.43 -1.67
C ILE A 39 -2.18 -7.01 -0.60
N LEU A 40 -2.64 -7.03 0.64
CA LEU A 40 -1.82 -7.50 1.77
C LEU A 40 -1.48 -8.99 1.69
N ASN A 41 -2.39 -9.79 1.13
CA ASN A 41 -2.19 -11.23 0.97
C ASN A 41 -1.38 -11.61 -0.28
N GLY A 42 -1.05 -10.63 -1.12
CA GLY A 42 -0.34 -10.90 -2.37
C GLY A 42 -1.20 -11.46 -3.49
N GLU A 43 -2.53 -11.46 -3.32
CA GLU A 43 -3.44 -11.91 -4.37
C GLU A 43 -3.55 -10.89 -5.49
N SER A 44 -3.55 -9.59 -5.14
CA SER A 44 -3.54 -8.51 -6.13
C SER A 44 -2.09 -8.27 -6.54
N LYS A 45 -1.73 -8.76 -7.73
CA LYS A 45 -0.36 -8.66 -8.23
C LYS A 45 -0.01 -7.28 -8.77
N ASN A 46 -1.01 -6.48 -9.08
CA ASN A 46 -0.82 -5.17 -9.69
C ASN A 46 -1.85 -4.18 -9.13
N PRO A 47 -1.65 -3.72 -7.88
CA PRO A 47 -2.55 -2.72 -7.30
C PRO A 47 -2.57 -1.47 -8.16
N GLY A 48 -3.77 -0.98 -8.48
CA GLY A 48 -3.92 0.17 -9.35
C GLY A 48 -3.44 1.46 -8.69
N THR A 49 -2.91 2.37 -9.50
CA THR A 49 -2.40 3.66 -9.03
C THR A 49 -3.50 4.46 -8.32
N VAL A 50 -4.73 4.45 -8.84
CA VAL A 50 -5.83 5.17 -8.21
C VAL A 50 -6.18 4.57 -6.85
N THR A 51 -6.13 3.25 -6.72
CA THR A 51 -6.35 2.60 -5.42
C THR A 51 -5.29 3.04 -4.42
N ILE A 52 -4.02 3.06 -4.84
CA ILE A 52 -2.93 3.53 -3.97
C ILE A 52 -3.14 4.99 -3.60
N LYS A 53 -3.56 5.83 -4.54
CA LYS A 53 -3.85 7.24 -4.27
C LYS A 53 -4.96 7.39 -3.22
N LYS A 54 -6.01 6.58 -3.30
CA LYS A 54 -7.09 6.60 -2.30
C LYS A 54 -6.56 6.23 -0.92
N LEU A 55 -5.68 5.24 -0.84
CA LEU A 55 -5.04 4.88 0.43
C LEU A 55 -4.21 6.04 0.97
N CYS A 56 -3.46 6.70 0.10
CA CYS A 56 -2.68 7.87 0.48
C CYS A 56 -3.56 9.00 0.99
N ASP A 57 -4.69 9.26 0.32
CA ASP A 57 -5.62 10.29 0.76
C ASP A 57 -6.18 9.97 2.15
N GLY A 58 -6.53 8.71 2.39
CA GLY A 58 -7.00 8.28 3.71
C GLY A 58 -5.94 8.40 4.79
N LEU A 59 -4.68 8.25 4.43
CA LEU A 59 -3.54 8.38 5.35
C LEU A 59 -3.02 9.81 5.42
N GLU A 60 -3.57 10.72 4.62
CA GLU A 60 -3.17 12.13 4.56
C GLU A 60 -1.70 12.29 4.15
N ILE A 61 -1.26 11.50 3.17
CA ILE A 61 0.07 11.60 2.58
C ILE A 61 -0.04 11.72 1.07
N THR A 62 1.05 12.11 0.43
CA THR A 62 1.14 12.16 -1.04
C THR A 62 1.62 10.82 -1.59
N LEU A 63 1.43 10.60 -2.90
CA LEU A 63 2.01 9.44 -3.58
C LEU A 63 3.54 9.44 -3.44
N GLY A 64 4.16 10.62 -3.55
CA GLY A 64 5.60 10.72 -3.38
C GLY A 64 6.05 10.25 -2.00
N GLU A 65 5.33 10.64 -0.96
CA GLU A 65 5.64 10.20 0.40
C GLU A 65 5.44 8.68 0.56
N PHE A 66 4.41 8.14 -0.06
CA PHE A 66 4.17 6.71 -0.02
C PHE A 66 5.37 5.94 -0.57
N PHE A 67 5.87 6.34 -1.73
CA PHE A 67 6.93 5.63 -2.43
C PHE A 67 8.35 6.06 -2.05
N SER A 68 8.53 6.98 -1.10
CA SER A 68 9.86 7.41 -0.68
C SER A 68 10.49 6.53 0.39
N ALA A 69 9.82 5.45 0.78
CA ALA A 69 10.35 4.53 1.80
C ALA A 69 11.49 3.66 1.24
N PRO A 70 12.50 3.34 2.07
CA PRO A 70 13.64 2.53 1.62
C PRO A 70 13.28 1.17 1.03
N VAL A 71 12.12 0.62 1.39
CA VAL A 71 11.67 -0.67 0.87
C VAL A 71 11.55 -0.66 -0.65
N PHE A 72 11.35 0.50 -1.26
CA PHE A 72 11.24 0.63 -2.71
C PHE A 72 12.56 0.77 -3.44
N ASP A 73 13.67 0.94 -2.71
CA ASP A 73 14.97 1.22 -3.31
C ASP A 73 15.75 -0.03 -3.73
N THR A 74 15.36 -1.19 -3.23
CA THR A 74 16.08 -2.46 -3.46
C THR A 74 15.19 -3.55 -4.02
N LEU A 75 14.27 -3.15 -4.89
CA LEU A 75 13.33 -4.09 -5.49
C LEU A 75 13.97 -4.90 -6.62
N ASP A 76 13.45 -6.11 -6.84
CA ASP A 76 13.80 -6.92 -7.98
C ASP A 76 13.34 -6.23 -9.26
N GLN A 77 14.08 -6.42 -10.36
CA GLN A 77 13.66 -5.86 -11.64
C GLN A 77 12.39 -6.56 -12.13
N GLU A 78 11.47 -5.75 -12.65
CA GLU A 78 10.25 -6.27 -13.26
C GLU A 78 10.48 -6.58 -14.75
N ILE A 79 11.49 -5.96 -15.35
CA ILE A 79 11.86 -6.20 -16.75
C ILE A 79 12.66 -7.49 -16.82
N LYS A 80 12.28 -8.36 -17.74
CA LYS A 80 12.95 -9.65 -17.91
C LYS A 80 13.61 -9.78 -19.26
#